data_4ba6818b497eef480e34c31fe546b280
#
_entry.id   4ba6818b497eef480e34c31fe546b280
#
_cell.length_a   1.000
_cell.length_b   1.000
_cell.length_c   1.000
_cell.angle_alpha   90.00
_cell.angle_beta   90.00
_cell.angle_gamma   90.00
#
_symmetry.space_group_name_H-M   'P 1'
#
loop_
_entity.id
_entity.type
_entity.pdbx_description
1 polymer ?
#
loop_
_entity_poly.entity_id
_entity_poly.type
_entity_poly.pdbx_seq_one_letter_code
_entity_poly.pdbx_strand_id
1 'polypeptide(L)'
;MFHFVIFLLVLQSKNNKTNKTIKKMKVEQVIGDLKRRFPNEPEYHQAVEEVLSSIEEVYNSYPEFENQNLIERLCIPERIFSFRITWVDDRGKVQTNMAYRIQHNNAIGPYKGGMRFHASVCPSILKFLAFEQTFKNALTTLPM
;
A
#
# COMPACT_ATOMS: atom_id res chain seq x y z
N MET A 1 -0.79 4.47 -19.58
CA MET A 1 -0.94 5.25 -18.34
C MET A 1 -0.30 4.56 -17.14
N PHE A 2 -0.47 3.26 -16.93
CA PHE A 2 0.20 2.48 -15.86
C PHE A 2 1.74 2.45 -15.95
N HIS A 3 2.33 2.49 -17.13
CA HIS A 3 3.79 2.53 -17.33
C HIS A 3 4.48 3.71 -16.63
N PHE A 4 3.78 4.83 -16.46
CA PHE A 4 4.34 6.04 -15.89
C PHE A 4 4.47 5.98 -14.35
N VAL A 5 3.54 5.31 -13.69
CA VAL A 5 3.57 5.13 -12.21
C VAL A 5 4.73 4.24 -11.79
N ILE A 6 4.93 3.15 -12.51
CA ILE A 6 6.04 2.22 -12.24
C ILE A 6 7.38 2.90 -12.57
N PHE A 7 7.44 3.71 -13.62
CA PHE A 7 8.64 4.46 -14.02
C PHE A 7 9.08 5.50 -12.95
N LEU A 8 8.14 6.20 -12.32
CA LEU A 8 8.45 7.15 -11.22
C LEU A 8 9.02 6.45 -9.98
N LEU A 9 8.53 5.25 -9.64
CA LEU A 9 9.04 4.46 -8.52
C LEU A 9 10.46 3.90 -8.77
N VAL A 10 10.88 3.77 -10.03
CA VAL A 10 12.18 3.21 -10.45
C VAL A 10 13.30 4.24 -10.55
N LEU A 11 12.99 5.52 -10.78
CA LEU A 11 14.02 6.55 -10.95
C LEU A 11 14.93 6.76 -9.73
N GLN A 12 14.58 6.21 -8.57
CA GLN A 12 15.39 6.33 -7.34
C GLN A 12 16.44 5.22 -7.14
N SER A 13 16.52 4.21 -8.04
CA SER A 13 17.46 3.10 -7.85
C SER A 13 18.32 2.85 -9.07
N LYS A 14 19.55 3.35 -9.05
CA LYS A 14 20.61 2.94 -9.98
C LYS A 14 21.61 2.00 -9.31
N ASN A 15 21.91 0.89 -10.02
CA ASN A 15 23.02 -0.05 -9.92
C ASN A 15 22.97 -1.18 -8.90
N ASN A 16 22.75 -2.40 -9.43
CA ASN A 16 23.70 -3.52 -9.27
C ASN A 16 23.31 -4.69 -10.21
N LYS A 17 24.23 -5.04 -11.13
CA LYS A 17 24.08 -6.19 -12.03
C LYS A 17 24.59 -7.43 -11.32
N THR A 18 23.70 -8.38 -11.01
CA THR A 18 24.06 -9.77 -10.77
C THR A 18 23.09 -10.67 -11.54
N ASN A 19 23.63 -11.55 -12.40
CA ASN A 19 22.87 -12.57 -13.14
C ASN A 19 22.29 -13.60 -12.16
N LYS A 20 21.08 -13.35 -11.63
CA LYS A 20 20.24 -14.36 -10.97
C LYS A 20 19.07 -14.63 -11.90
N THR A 21 18.69 -15.90 -12.05
CA THR A 21 17.43 -16.27 -12.71
C THR A 21 16.30 -15.50 -12.03
N ILE A 22 15.71 -14.54 -12.75
CA ILE A 22 14.75 -13.60 -12.19
C ILE A 22 13.44 -14.34 -12.06
N LYS A 23 12.95 -14.45 -10.83
CA LYS A 23 11.67 -15.06 -10.53
C LYS A 23 10.58 -14.06 -10.97
N LYS A 24 9.67 -14.53 -11.83
CA LYS A 24 8.50 -13.72 -12.22
C LYS A 24 7.53 -13.60 -11.04
N MET A 25 6.97 -12.41 -10.86
CA MET A 25 5.85 -12.19 -9.95
C MET A 25 4.67 -13.08 -10.36
N LYS A 26 4.02 -13.68 -9.38
CA LYS A 26 2.71 -14.35 -9.52
C LYS A 26 1.78 -13.79 -8.46
N VAL A 27 0.69 -13.18 -8.88
CA VAL A 27 -0.27 -12.50 -7.99
C VAL A 27 -0.77 -13.45 -6.89
N GLU A 28 -1.09 -14.69 -7.24
CA GLU A 28 -1.61 -15.67 -6.28
C GLU A 28 -0.58 -15.96 -5.14
N GLN A 29 0.71 -15.96 -5.46
CA GLN A 29 1.76 -16.17 -4.44
C GLN A 29 1.84 -14.96 -3.50
N VAL A 30 1.81 -13.75 -4.05
CA VAL A 30 1.84 -12.52 -3.25
C VAL A 30 0.64 -12.45 -2.33
N ILE A 31 -0.56 -12.71 -2.85
CA ILE A 31 -1.79 -12.71 -2.05
C ILE A 31 -1.77 -13.83 -1.00
N GLY A 32 -1.27 -15.01 -1.35
CA GLY A 32 -1.09 -16.11 -0.39
C GLY A 32 -0.16 -15.73 0.77
N ASP A 33 0.93 -15.01 0.49
CA ASP A 33 1.86 -14.51 1.51
C ASP A 33 1.22 -13.43 2.38
N LEU A 34 0.49 -12.50 1.79
CA LEU A 34 -0.24 -11.46 2.53
C LEU A 34 -1.31 -12.05 3.45
N LYS A 35 -2.08 -13.02 2.96
CA LYS A 35 -3.11 -13.72 3.77
C LYS A 35 -2.49 -14.47 4.97
N ARG A 36 -1.28 -15.03 4.81
CA ARG A 36 -0.57 -15.67 5.94
C ARG A 36 -0.06 -14.65 6.96
N ARG A 37 0.45 -13.51 6.50
CA ARG A 37 1.00 -12.46 7.38
C ARG A 37 -0.08 -11.62 8.06
N PHE A 38 -1.20 -11.40 7.38
CA PHE A 38 -2.29 -10.52 7.81
C PHE A 38 -3.65 -11.19 7.59
N PRO A 39 -4.00 -12.28 8.30
CA PRO A 39 -5.15 -13.12 7.97
C PRO A 39 -6.51 -12.42 8.09
N ASN A 40 -6.61 -11.35 8.87
CA ASN A 40 -7.87 -10.66 9.17
C ASN A 40 -8.04 -9.34 8.39
N GLU A 41 -7.53 -9.27 7.16
CA GLU A 41 -7.54 -8.04 6.35
C GLU A 41 -8.14 -8.27 4.95
N PRO A 42 -9.38 -8.76 4.82
CA PRO A 42 -9.95 -9.17 3.53
C PRO A 42 -10.09 -8.02 2.53
N GLU A 43 -10.50 -6.82 2.97
CA GLU A 43 -10.62 -5.66 2.09
C GLU A 43 -9.25 -5.22 1.53
N TYR A 44 -8.22 -5.33 2.35
CA TYR A 44 -6.86 -5.06 1.90
C TYR A 44 -6.36 -6.08 0.90
N HIS A 45 -6.61 -7.38 1.14
CA HIS A 45 -6.22 -8.44 0.21
C HIS A 45 -6.87 -8.26 -1.16
N GLN A 46 -8.17 -7.95 -1.19
CA GLN A 46 -8.90 -7.72 -2.43
C GLN A 46 -8.30 -6.55 -3.22
N ALA A 47 -8.06 -5.42 -2.58
CA ALA A 47 -7.50 -4.24 -3.24
C ALA A 47 -6.10 -4.52 -3.81
N VAL A 48 -5.25 -5.25 -3.08
CA VAL A 48 -3.92 -5.65 -3.57
C VAL A 48 -4.05 -6.58 -4.77
N GLU A 49 -4.94 -7.58 -4.72
CA GLU A 49 -5.17 -8.53 -5.81
C GLU A 49 -5.62 -7.82 -7.09
N GLU A 50 -6.57 -6.89 -7.00
CA GLU A 50 -7.07 -6.11 -8.13
C GLU A 50 -5.96 -5.28 -8.79
N VAL A 51 -5.18 -4.56 -8.00
CA VAL A 51 -4.09 -3.74 -8.53
C VAL A 51 -2.97 -4.60 -9.12
N LEU A 52 -2.51 -5.63 -8.41
CA LEU A 52 -1.41 -6.47 -8.89
C LEU A 52 -1.79 -7.24 -10.15
N SER A 53 -3.02 -7.72 -10.26
CA SER A 53 -3.53 -8.39 -11.47
C SER A 53 -3.49 -7.46 -12.69
N SER A 54 -3.73 -6.16 -12.48
CA SER A 54 -3.70 -5.18 -13.57
C SER A 54 -2.29 -4.82 -14.03
N ILE A 55 -1.27 -5.01 -13.21
CA ILE A 55 0.12 -4.64 -13.51
C ILE A 55 1.06 -5.83 -13.71
N GLU A 56 0.61 -7.07 -13.53
CA GLU A 56 1.45 -8.29 -13.53
C GLU A 56 2.27 -8.43 -14.80
N GLU A 57 1.64 -8.26 -15.97
CA GLU A 57 2.32 -8.36 -17.26
C GLU A 57 3.42 -7.31 -17.41
N VAL A 58 3.08 -6.06 -17.09
CA VAL A 58 4.02 -4.94 -17.16
C VAL A 58 5.17 -5.13 -16.18
N TYR A 59 4.86 -5.51 -14.93
CA TYR A 59 5.88 -5.77 -13.92
C TYR A 59 6.88 -6.84 -14.38
N ASN A 60 6.37 -7.95 -14.92
CA ASN A 60 7.19 -9.07 -15.39
C ASN A 60 8.02 -8.77 -16.64
N SER A 61 7.77 -7.63 -17.32
CA SER A 61 8.57 -7.15 -18.43
C SER A 61 9.82 -6.38 -18.00
N TYR A 62 9.94 -6.03 -16.70
CA TYR A 62 11.04 -5.24 -16.13
C TYR A 62 11.74 -6.00 -14.99
N PRO A 63 12.76 -6.81 -15.30
CA PRO A 63 13.46 -7.62 -14.30
C PRO A 63 14.05 -6.84 -13.11
N GLU A 64 14.36 -5.58 -13.30
CA GLU A 64 14.88 -4.68 -12.27
C GLU A 64 13.90 -4.46 -11.12
N PHE A 65 12.59 -4.60 -11.33
CA PHE A 65 11.58 -4.44 -10.28
C PHE A 65 11.68 -5.53 -9.23
N GLU A 66 11.90 -6.77 -9.67
CA GLU A 66 12.10 -7.91 -8.76
C GLU A 66 13.38 -7.76 -7.94
N ASN A 67 14.47 -7.30 -8.57
CA ASN A 67 15.74 -7.09 -7.87
C ASN A 67 15.65 -6.03 -6.76
N GLN A 68 14.65 -5.15 -6.82
CA GLN A 68 14.40 -4.09 -5.84
C GLN A 68 13.34 -4.46 -4.81
N ASN A 69 12.83 -5.68 -4.87
CA ASN A 69 11.73 -6.14 -4.01
C ASN A 69 10.51 -5.19 -4.04
N LEU A 70 10.21 -4.69 -5.25
CA LEU A 70 9.25 -3.59 -5.42
C LEU A 70 7.84 -3.99 -4.95
N ILE A 71 7.41 -5.23 -5.23
CA ILE A 71 6.07 -5.70 -4.84
C ILE A 71 5.91 -5.73 -3.32
N GLU A 72 6.89 -6.25 -2.58
CA GLU A 72 6.80 -6.25 -1.11
C GLU A 72 6.73 -4.81 -0.55
N ARG A 73 7.54 -3.91 -1.10
CA ARG A 73 7.54 -2.49 -0.71
C ARG A 73 6.23 -1.77 -1.07
N LEU A 74 5.55 -2.18 -2.13
CA LEU A 74 4.22 -1.66 -2.49
C LEU A 74 3.11 -2.25 -1.63
N CYS A 75 3.21 -3.53 -1.24
CA CYS A 75 2.15 -4.23 -0.53
C CYS A 75 2.28 -4.15 1.00
N ILE A 76 3.33 -3.55 1.54
CA ILE A 76 3.51 -3.46 3.00
C ILE A 76 3.67 -2.00 3.39
N PRO A 77 2.77 -1.46 4.24
CA PRO A 77 2.91 -0.10 4.73
C PRO A 77 4.23 0.09 5.49
N GLU A 78 4.84 1.25 5.34
CA GLU A 78 6.08 1.58 6.05
C GLU A 78 5.83 1.72 7.56
N ARG A 79 4.67 2.26 7.97
CA ARG A 79 4.31 2.43 9.39
C ARG A 79 2.81 2.37 9.60
N ILE A 80 2.42 1.79 10.73
CA ILE A 80 1.04 1.76 11.20
C ILE A 80 1.03 2.27 12.64
N PHE A 81 0.23 3.30 12.90
CA PHE A 81 -0.03 3.80 14.25
C PHE A 81 -1.45 3.42 14.64
N SER A 82 -1.59 2.83 15.81
CA SER A 82 -2.88 2.54 16.46
C SER A 82 -2.87 3.19 17.82
N PHE A 83 -3.86 4.02 18.10
CA PHE A 83 -3.93 4.77 19.35
C PHE A 83 -5.36 5.04 19.78
N ARG A 84 -5.54 5.23 21.09
CA ARG A 84 -6.82 5.59 21.69
C ARG A 84 -7.02 7.10 21.58
N ILE A 85 -8.22 7.50 21.17
CA ILE A 85 -8.71 8.87 21.29
C ILE A 85 -9.84 8.94 22.32
N THR A 86 -9.91 10.06 23.06
CA THR A 86 -10.96 10.34 24.00
C THR A 86 -11.64 11.64 23.62
N TRP A 87 -12.96 11.68 23.64
CA TRP A 87 -13.75 12.84 23.26
C TRP A 87 -15.05 12.91 24.07
N VAL A 88 -15.70 14.06 24.06
CA VAL A 88 -16.95 14.28 24.79
C VAL A 88 -18.08 14.38 23.76
N ASP A 89 -19.13 13.60 23.95
CA ASP A 89 -20.31 13.63 23.07
C ASP A 89 -21.25 14.81 23.40
N ASP A 90 -22.28 15.00 22.57
CA ASP A 90 -23.26 16.10 22.71
C ASP A 90 -24.07 16.03 24.03
N ARG A 91 -24.00 14.90 24.74
CA ARG A 91 -24.65 14.71 26.07
C ARG A 91 -23.67 14.95 27.22
N GLY A 92 -22.47 15.42 26.94
CA GLY A 92 -21.42 15.65 27.93
C GLY A 92 -20.75 14.37 28.46
N LYS A 93 -20.98 13.21 27.82
CA LYS A 93 -20.40 11.95 28.23
C LYS A 93 -19.05 11.71 27.54
N VAL A 94 -18.06 11.27 28.32
CA VAL A 94 -16.76 10.88 27.78
C VAL A 94 -16.87 9.56 27.01
N GLN A 95 -16.42 9.59 25.77
CA GLN A 95 -16.34 8.46 24.84
C GLN A 95 -14.89 8.11 24.53
N THR A 96 -14.67 6.87 24.10
CA THR A 96 -13.33 6.39 23.75
C THR A 96 -13.40 5.56 22.47
N ASN A 97 -12.57 5.86 21.50
CA ASN A 97 -12.44 5.13 20.25
C ASN A 97 -10.99 4.80 19.94
N MET A 98 -10.79 3.77 19.11
CA MET A 98 -9.50 3.51 18.47
C MET A 98 -9.37 4.34 17.21
N ALA A 99 -8.21 4.92 17.01
CA ALA A 99 -7.83 5.63 15.79
C ALA A 99 -6.60 4.98 15.16
N TYR A 100 -6.47 5.15 13.85
CA TYR A 100 -5.37 4.56 13.07
C TYR A 100 -4.79 5.57 12.10
N ARG A 101 -3.49 5.52 11.91
CA ARG A 101 -2.78 6.26 10.87
C ARG A 101 -1.91 5.29 10.09
N ILE A 102 -2.17 5.15 8.79
CA ILE A 102 -1.34 4.32 7.89
C ILE A 102 -0.43 5.25 7.09
N GLN A 103 0.87 5.05 7.22
CA GLN A 103 1.91 5.63 6.37
C GLN A 103 2.36 4.56 5.40
N HIS A 104 1.79 4.57 4.18
CA HIS A 104 1.92 3.46 3.27
C HIS A 104 3.25 3.50 2.51
N ASN A 105 3.49 4.55 1.74
CA ASN A 105 4.69 4.69 0.92
C ASN A 105 5.05 6.16 0.74
N ASN A 106 6.33 6.51 0.89
CA ASN A 106 6.83 7.89 0.74
C ASN A 106 7.77 8.08 -0.47
N ALA A 107 7.80 7.14 -1.41
CA ALA A 107 8.73 7.16 -2.53
C ALA A 107 8.61 8.41 -3.43
N ILE A 108 7.42 9.01 -3.52
CA ILE A 108 7.17 10.21 -4.34
C ILE A 108 6.88 11.47 -3.54
N GLY A 109 6.78 11.38 -2.23
CA GLY A 109 6.52 12.53 -1.36
C GLY A 109 5.95 12.14 0.00
N PRO A 110 5.48 13.10 0.80
CA PRO A 110 4.95 12.83 2.13
C PRO A 110 3.66 12.01 2.07
N TYR A 111 3.41 11.24 3.15
CA TYR A 111 2.16 10.47 3.27
C TYR A 111 0.96 11.41 3.35
N LYS A 112 0.13 11.43 2.31
CA LYS A 112 -1.02 12.32 2.22
C LYS A 112 -2.23 11.55 1.67
N GLY A 113 -3.31 11.62 2.40
CA GLY A 113 -4.60 11.02 2.06
C GLY A 113 -5.74 11.74 2.77
N GLY A 114 -6.95 11.20 2.59
CA GLY A 114 -8.15 11.68 3.27
C GLY A 114 -8.24 11.20 4.72
N MET A 115 -9.34 11.60 5.38
CA MET A 115 -9.73 11.15 6.71
C MET A 115 -11.07 10.43 6.61
N ARG A 116 -11.25 9.37 7.39
CA ARG A 116 -12.50 8.60 7.44
C ARG A 116 -13.02 8.56 8.86
N PHE A 117 -14.25 9.04 9.04
CA PHE A 117 -15.02 8.92 10.28
C PHE A 117 -16.20 7.97 10.01
N HIS A 118 -16.09 6.72 10.46
CA HIS A 118 -17.12 5.74 10.27
C HIS A 118 -16.96 4.58 11.27
N ALA A 119 -18.05 3.96 11.69
CA ALA A 119 -18.03 2.84 12.64
C ALA A 119 -17.29 1.60 12.12
N SER A 120 -17.20 1.43 10.79
CA SER A 120 -16.47 0.32 10.17
C SER A 120 -14.96 0.51 10.10
N VAL A 121 -14.40 1.63 10.61
CA VAL A 121 -12.95 1.88 10.54
C VAL A 121 -12.19 0.80 11.29
N CYS A 122 -11.32 0.12 10.56
CA CYS A 122 -10.41 -0.91 11.06
C CYS A 122 -9.09 -0.87 10.28
N PRO A 123 -8.04 -1.55 10.75
CA PRO A 123 -6.74 -1.58 10.06
C PRO A 123 -6.82 -2.03 8.60
N SER A 124 -7.61 -3.06 8.28
CA SER A 124 -7.78 -3.56 6.91
C SER A 124 -8.29 -2.48 5.96
N ILE A 125 -9.38 -1.80 6.34
CA ILE A 125 -9.96 -0.72 5.53
C ILE A 125 -8.99 0.44 5.37
N LEU A 126 -8.26 0.84 6.41
CA LEU A 126 -7.32 1.94 6.29
C LEU A 126 -6.06 1.57 5.51
N LYS A 127 -5.61 0.31 5.56
CA LYS A 127 -4.53 -0.18 4.69
C LYS A 127 -4.96 -0.17 3.23
N PHE A 128 -6.15 -0.67 2.93
CA PHE A 128 -6.74 -0.61 1.60
C PHE A 128 -6.79 0.82 1.06
N LEU A 129 -7.35 1.76 1.81
CA LEU A 129 -7.45 3.17 1.41
C LEU A 129 -6.07 3.83 1.21
N ALA A 130 -5.09 3.53 2.06
CA ALA A 130 -3.74 4.07 1.95
C ALA A 130 -2.98 3.48 0.74
N PHE A 131 -3.18 2.18 0.46
CA PHE A 131 -2.63 1.51 -0.71
C PHE A 131 -3.16 2.12 -2.01
N GLU A 132 -4.48 2.23 -2.16
CA GLU A 132 -5.07 2.89 -3.33
C GLU A 132 -4.64 4.35 -3.46
N GLN A 133 -4.55 5.07 -2.34
CA GLN A 133 -4.14 6.47 -2.37
C GLN A 133 -2.73 6.66 -2.91
N THR A 134 -1.81 5.72 -2.65
CA THR A 134 -0.46 5.74 -3.21
C THR A 134 -0.50 5.74 -4.74
N PHE A 135 -1.34 4.91 -5.36
CA PHE A 135 -1.49 4.87 -6.81
C PHE A 135 -2.23 6.10 -7.34
N LYS A 136 -3.28 6.56 -6.65
CA LYS A 136 -4.02 7.78 -7.02
C LYS A 136 -3.09 8.98 -7.06
N ASN A 137 -2.25 9.18 -6.05
CA ASN A 137 -1.29 10.27 -5.99
C ASN A 137 -0.24 10.15 -7.12
N ALA A 138 0.29 8.96 -7.35
CA ALA A 138 1.25 8.72 -8.42
C ALA A 138 0.67 9.00 -9.82
N LEU A 139 -0.60 8.67 -10.05
CA LEU A 139 -1.29 8.93 -11.32
C LEU A 139 -1.58 10.41 -11.56
N THR A 140 -1.78 11.19 -10.51
CA THR A 140 -2.03 12.64 -10.59
C THR A 140 -0.75 13.46 -10.69
N THR A 141 0.42 12.81 -10.63
CA THR A 141 1.75 13.47 -10.62
C THR A 141 1.99 14.40 -9.43
N LEU A 142 1.15 14.33 -8.41
CA LEU A 142 1.36 15.08 -7.18
C LEU A 142 2.48 14.44 -6.35
N PRO A 143 3.40 15.22 -5.78
CA PRO A 143 4.54 14.70 -4.99
C PRO A 143 4.11 14.37 -3.55
N MET A 144 3.17 13.40 -3.41
CA MET A 144 2.65 12.93 -2.11
C MET A 144 2.30 11.44 -2.16
#